data_eb54728f04dfbc4aec61a4e5f9123ddf
#
_entry.id   eb54728f04dfbc4aec61a4e5f9123ddf
#
_cell.length_a   1.000
_cell.length_b   1.000
_cell.length_c   1.000
_cell.angle_alpha   90.00
_cell.angle_beta   90.00
_cell.angle_gamma   90.00
#
_symmetry.space_group_name_H-M   'P 1'
#
loop_
_entity.id
_entity.type
_entity.pdbx_description
1 polymer ?
#
loop_
_entity_poly.entity_id
_entity_poly.type
_entity_poly.pdbx_seq_one_letter_code
_entity_poly.pdbx_strand_id
1 'polypeptide(L)'
;MERLFRRKKQKGETVKNKKKNRRKQRRKVILILLAVLVLGLVVIFGLFRVRKLVISGNKQYKAEEIQEAIMQDGLCKNSLYLLWKFSNQAKVKESIPFLNGAEAKLRTPFEVQVTVKEKQQIGYLLNQGSYIYFDKDGMIVEISDQPSEDVPLITGLDVEKAELYEKLPVKDEGMYNTIVTLTKTLNKDGLVPNEIRFNTRDT
;
A
#
# COMPACT_ATOMS: atom_id res chain seq x y z
N MET A 1 61.18 25.62 46.91
CA MET A 1 59.76 25.88 46.66
C MET A 1 59.44 26.09 45.18
N GLU A 2 60.18 26.81 44.38
CA GLU A 2 59.91 27.09 42.94
C GLU A 2 59.82 25.86 42.02
N ARG A 3 60.67 24.83 42.24
CA ARG A 3 60.68 23.61 41.41
C ARG A 3 59.37 22.81 41.52
N LEU A 4 58.64 22.84 42.62
CA LEU A 4 57.40 22.20 42.84
C LEU A 4 56.24 22.96 42.15
N PHE A 5 56.28 24.27 42.12
CA PHE A 5 55.32 25.11 41.41
C PHE A 5 55.41 24.94 39.89
N ARG A 6 56.63 24.89 39.33
CA ARG A 6 56.85 24.65 37.90
C ARG A 6 56.31 23.26 37.45
N ARG A 7 56.54 22.21 38.27
CA ARG A 7 56.01 20.87 37.96
C ARG A 7 54.44 20.79 38.00
N LYS A 8 53.80 21.48 38.92
CA LYS A 8 52.38 21.57 38.97
C LYS A 8 51.79 22.32 37.76
N LYS A 9 52.41 23.40 37.32
CA LYS A 9 51.97 24.17 36.14
C LYS A 9 52.16 23.36 34.86
N GLN A 10 53.25 22.66 34.66
CA GLN A 10 53.45 21.76 33.51
C GLN A 10 52.47 20.59 33.48
N LYS A 11 52.13 19.96 34.62
CA LYS A 11 51.11 18.92 34.69
C LYS A 11 49.71 19.45 34.32
N GLY A 12 49.35 20.67 34.73
CA GLY A 12 48.08 21.31 34.39
C GLY A 12 47.95 21.62 32.90
N GLU A 13 49.03 22.08 32.26
CA GLU A 13 49.05 22.37 30.81
C GLU A 13 48.97 21.09 29.96
N THR A 14 49.69 20.04 30.34
CA THR A 14 49.58 18.74 29.64
C THR A 14 48.23 18.10 29.75
N VAL A 15 47.53 18.21 30.89
CA VAL A 15 46.15 17.71 31.05
C VAL A 15 45.16 18.54 30.23
N LYS A 16 45.30 19.88 30.19
CA LYS A 16 44.48 20.75 29.34
C LYS A 16 44.67 20.45 27.85
N ASN A 17 45.89 20.25 27.41
CA ASN A 17 46.23 19.91 26.03
C ASN A 17 45.67 18.51 25.63
N LYS A 18 45.79 17.51 26.53
CA LYS A 18 45.16 16.19 26.29
C LYS A 18 43.62 16.28 26.19
N LYS A 19 42.94 17.08 27.03
CA LYS A 19 41.51 17.31 26.93
C LYS A 19 41.12 18.03 25.63
N LYS A 20 41.87 19.04 25.20
CA LYS A 20 41.65 19.78 23.96
C LYS A 20 41.82 18.88 22.73
N ASN A 21 42.86 18.02 22.72
CA ASN A 21 43.10 17.07 21.63
C ASN A 21 41.99 15.97 21.57
N ARG A 22 41.56 15.45 22.72
CA ARG A 22 40.41 14.50 22.76
C ARG A 22 39.12 15.12 22.22
N ARG A 23 38.84 16.41 22.52
CA ARG A 23 37.69 17.13 21.98
C ARG A 23 37.80 17.33 20.47
N LYS A 24 39.01 17.66 19.95
CA LYS A 24 39.25 17.77 18.50
C LYS A 24 39.10 16.44 17.80
N GLN A 25 39.58 15.33 18.35
CA GLN A 25 39.43 14.00 17.78
C GLN A 25 37.95 13.58 17.78
N ARG A 26 37.21 13.79 18.87
CA ARG A 26 35.75 13.49 18.91
C ARG A 26 34.98 14.29 17.85
N ARG A 27 35.29 15.58 17.66
CA ARG A 27 34.69 16.39 16.60
C ARG A 27 34.98 15.85 15.21
N LYS A 28 36.21 15.42 14.94
CA LYS A 28 36.60 14.81 13.66
C LYS A 28 35.82 13.51 13.41
N VAL A 29 35.73 12.65 14.42
CA VAL A 29 34.96 11.39 14.33
C VAL A 29 33.46 11.67 14.06
N ILE A 30 32.87 12.65 14.76
CA ILE A 30 31.47 13.04 14.54
C ILE A 30 31.28 13.58 13.11
N LEU A 31 32.21 14.41 12.61
CA LEU A 31 32.11 14.92 11.23
C LEU A 31 32.23 13.82 10.18
N ILE A 32 33.11 12.83 10.40
CA ILE A 32 33.23 11.67 9.51
C ILE A 32 31.95 10.84 9.52
N LEU A 33 31.39 10.58 10.71
CA LEU A 33 30.12 9.85 10.83
C LEU A 33 28.98 10.60 10.15
N LEU A 34 28.93 11.93 10.30
CA LEU A 34 27.95 12.78 9.62
C LEU A 34 28.13 12.73 8.10
N ALA A 35 29.37 12.80 7.62
CA ALA A 35 29.67 12.71 6.19
C ALA A 35 29.26 11.35 5.60
N VAL A 36 29.53 10.25 6.32
CA VAL A 36 29.10 8.89 5.92
C VAL A 36 27.58 8.78 5.92
N LEU A 37 26.90 9.36 6.93
CA LEU A 37 25.44 9.39 6.98
C LEU A 37 24.86 10.15 5.78
N VAL A 38 25.37 11.34 5.49
CA VAL A 38 24.92 12.16 4.35
C VAL A 38 25.18 11.42 3.03
N LEU A 39 26.33 10.81 2.87
CA LEU A 39 26.65 10.02 1.68
C LEU A 39 25.66 8.83 1.53
N GLY A 40 25.37 8.14 2.63
CA GLY A 40 24.36 7.06 2.65
C GLY A 40 22.99 7.54 2.22
N LEU A 41 22.55 8.70 2.72
CA LEU A 41 21.28 9.30 2.31
C LEU A 41 21.27 9.66 0.82
N VAL A 42 22.33 10.26 0.29
CA VAL A 42 22.46 10.58 -1.13
C VAL A 42 22.38 9.32 -1.99
N VAL A 43 23.02 8.23 -1.58
CA VAL A 43 22.95 6.94 -2.26
C VAL A 43 21.52 6.39 -2.25
N ILE A 44 20.86 6.37 -1.07
CA ILE A 44 19.49 5.85 -0.93
C ILE A 44 18.49 6.66 -1.77
N PHE A 45 18.54 7.99 -1.71
CA PHE A 45 17.58 8.83 -2.45
C PHE A 45 17.96 9.02 -3.92
N GLY A 46 19.24 8.93 -4.30
CA GLY A 46 19.69 9.10 -5.67
C GLY A 46 19.63 7.82 -6.50
N LEU A 47 20.22 6.72 -6.03
CA LEU A 47 20.31 5.46 -6.76
C LEU A 47 18.99 4.67 -6.73
N PHE A 48 18.26 4.70 -5.61
CA PHE A 48 17.01 3.94 -5.43
C PHE A 48 15.76 4.73 -5.86
N ARG A 49 15.90 5.62 -6.84
CA ARG A 49 14.76 6.32 -7.42
C ARG A 49 14.11 5.46 -8.50
N VAL A 50 12.83 5.14 -8.34
CA VAL A 50 12.04 4.39 -9.34
C VAL A 50 11.99 5.17 -10.64
N ARG A 51 12.51 4.59 -11.71
CA ARG A 51 12.45 5.11 -13.09
C ARG A 51 11.51 4.27 -13.93
N LYS A 52 11.37 2.99 -13.60
CA LYS A 52 10.52 2.05 -14.31
C LYS A 52 9.77 1.20 -13.30
N LEU A 53 8.44 1.19 -13.45
CA LEU A 53 7.54 0.35 -12.69
C LEU A 53 6.86 -0.62 -13.67
N VAL A 54 7.05 -1.91 -13.45
CA VAL A 54 6.46 -2.97 -14.28
C VAL A 54 5.32 -3.59 -13.49
N ILE A 55 4.11 -3.42 -13.97
CA ILE A 55 2.91 -4.03 -13.38
C ILE A 55 2.67 -5.39 -14.05
N SER A 56 2.25 -6.38 -13.27
CA SER A 56 1.88 -7.71 -13.75
C SER A 56 0.78 -8.30 -12.86
N GLY A 57 -0.01 -9.23 -13.42
CA GLY A 57 -1.12 -9.87 -12.72
C GLY A 57 -2.44 -9.10 -12.76
N ASN A 58 -2.43 -7.93 -13.39
CA ASN A 58 -3.65 -7.17 -13.65
C ASN A 58 -4.51 -7.84 -14.75
N LYS A 59 -5.83 -7.77 -14.59
CA LYS A 59 -6.82 -8.32 -15.51
C LYS A 59 -7.86 -7.28 -15.91
N GLN A 60 -8.42 -6.58 -14.94
CA GLN A 60 -9.51 -5.63 -15.08
C GLN A 60 -9.00 -4.19 -15.21
N TYR A 61 -8.02 -3.83 -14.39
CA TYR A 61 -7.45 -2.49 -14.37
C TYR A 61 -6.24 -2.38 -15.31
N LYS A 62 -6.11 -1.24 -15.99
CA LYS A 62 -4.93 -0.98 -16.83
C LYS A 62 -3.68 -0.80 -15.97
N ALA A 63 -2.53 -1.19 -16.51
CA ALA A 63 -1.26 -1.06 -15.81
C ALA A 63 -0.97 0.39 -15.41
N GLU A 64 -1.37 1.35 -16.24
CA GLU A 64 -1.21 2.78 -16.04
C GLU A 64 -2.02 3.27 -14.82
N GLU A 65 -3.27 2.83 -14.67
CA GLU A 65 -4.15 3.18 -13.55
C GLU A 65 -3.58 2.67 -12.22
N ILE A 66 -3.09 1.44 -12.22
CA ILE A 66 -2.44 0.85 -11.04
C ILE A 66 -1.16 1.60 -10.72
N GLN A 67 -0.37 1.96 -11.72
CA GLN A 67 0.84 2.73 -11.54
C GLN A 67 0.56 4.12 -10.94
N GLU A 68 -0.47 4.82 -11.42
CA GLU A 68 -0.89 6.10 -10.87
C GLU A 68 -1.32 5.96 -9.41
N ALA A 69 -2.15 4.97 -9.08
CA ALA A 69 -2.57 4.71 -7.71
C ALA A 69 -1.38 4.43 -6.77
N ILE A 70 -0.38 3.67 -7.23
CA ILE A 70 0.84 3.43 -6.45
C ILE A 70 1.63 4.71 -6.24
N MET A 71 1.75 5.55 -7.28
CA MET A 71 2.58 6.76 -7.30
C MET A 71 1.92 7.99 -6.67
N GLN A 72 0.61 7.93 -6.31
CA GLN A 72 -0.05 8.95 -5.49
C GLN A 72 0.67 9.14 -4.16
N ASP A 73 1.19 8.06 -3.57
CA ASP A 73 2.13 8.17 -2.47
C ASP A 73 3.52 8.58 -3.00
N GLY A 74 3.87 9.84 -2.83
CA GLY A 74 5.13 10.41 -3.32
C GLY A 74 6.39 9.70 -2.82
N LEU A 75 6.32 8.98 -1.70
CA LEU A 75 7.43 8.18 -1.16
C LEU A 75 7.66 6.90 -1.98
N CYS A 76 6.67 6.41 -2.71
CA CYS A 76 6.79 5.28 -3.64
C CYS A 76 7.72 5.57 -4.83
N LYS A 77 8.14 6.83 -5.01
CA LYS A 77 9.24 7.19 -5.94
C LYS A 77 10.60 6.64 -5.51
N ASN A 78 10.73 6.14 -4.27
CA ASN A 78 11.91 5.42 -3.81
C ASN A 78 11.64 3.91 -3.82
N SER A 79 12.47 3.13 -4.51
CA SER A 79 12.27 1.70 -4.69
C SER A 79 12.37 0.90 -3.38
N LEU A 80 13.19 1.31 -2.43
CA LEU A 80 13.29 0.65 -1.13
C LEU A 80 12.03 0.90 -0.28
N TYR A 81 11.51 2.13 -0.31
CA TYR A 81 10.26 2.45 0.37
C TYR A 81 9.09 1.66 -0.25
N LEU A 82 9.04 1.58 -1.56
CA LEU A 82 8.02 0.84 -2.28
C LEU A 82 8.04 -0.64 -1.90
N LEU A 83 9.22 -1.27 -1.86
CA LEU A 83 9.37 -2.65 -1.37
C LEU A 83 8.88 -2.80 0.07
N TRP A 84 9.28 -1.89 0.96
CA TRP A 84 8.84 -1.91 2.36
C TRP A 84 7.32 -1.74 2.50
N LYS A 85 6.72 -0.81 1.77
CA LYS A 85 5.26 -0.61 1.77
C LYS A 85 4.53 -1.87 1.32
N PHE A 86 4.99 -2.49 0.23
CA PHE A 86 4.37 -3.69 -0.34
C PHE A 86 4.68 -4.98 0.41
N SER A 87 5.61 -4.98 1.36
CA SER A 87 5.77 -6.08 2.31
C SER A 87 4.61 -6.19 3.30
N ASN A 88 3.85 -5.09 3.51
CA ASN A 88 2.69 -5.05 4.40
C ASN A 88 1.39 -5.05 3.59
N GLN A 89 0.78 -6.23 3.43
CA GLN A 89 -0.45 -6.41 2.65
C GLN A 89 -1.65 -5.59 3.16
N ALA A 90 -1.73 -5.33 4.46
CA ALA A 90 -2.79 -4.50 5.03
C ALA A 90 -2.69 -3.05 4.51
N LYS A 91 -1.47 -2.48 4.51
CA LYS A 91 -1.23 -1.14 3.98
C LYS A 91 -1.47 -1.04 2.47
N VAL A 92 -1.19 -2.11 1.71
CA VAL A 92 -1.48 -2.16 0.27
C VAL A 92 -2.97 -2.08 0.03
N LYS A 93 -3.77 -2.91 0.73
CA LYS A 93 -5.24 -2.92 0.62
C LYS A 93 -5.89 -1.60 1.02
N GLU A 94 -5.35 -0.95 2.05
CA GLU A 94 -5.81 0.37 2.50
C GLU A 94 -5.48 1.47 1.48
N SER A 95 -4.28 1.44 0.88
CA SER A 95 -3.82 2.49 -0.05
C SER A 95 -4.39 2.33 -1.46
N ILE A 96 -4.73 1.09 -1.87
CA ILE A 96 -5.21 0.77 -3.22
C ILE A 96 -6.44 -0.14 -3.07
N PRO A 97 -7.64 0.44 -2.88
CA PRO A 97 -8.84 -0.26 -2.46
C PRO A 97 -9.31 -1.37 -3.40
N PHE A 98 -9.02 -1.28 -4.70
CA PHE A 98 -9.36 -2.29 -5.70
C PHE A 98 -8.38 -3.48 -5.76
N LEU A 99 -7.29 -3.46 -4.98
CA LEU A 99 -6.37 -4.58 -4.87
C LEU A 99 -6.68 -5.46 -3.65
N ASN A 100 -6.67 -6.76 -3.86
CA ASN A 100 -6.69 -7.75 -2.77
C ASN A 100 -5.28 -8.02 -2.22
N GLY A 101 -4.25 -7.52 -2.88
CA GLY A 101 -2.86 -7.57 -2.46
C GLY A 101 -1.92 -7.27 -3.62
N ALA A 102 -0.66 -7.03 -3.29
CA ALA A 102 0.38 -6.89 -4.29
C ALA A 102 1.74 -7.21 -3.69
N GLU A 103 2.65 -7.68 -4.53
CA GLU A 103 4.04 -7.98 -4.19
C GLU A 103 4.97 -7.13 -5.04
N ALA A 104 5.94 -6.47 -4.41
CA ALA A 104 6.97 -5.72 -5.11
C ALA A 104 8.30 -6.47 -5.07
N LYS A 105 8.98 -6.55 -6.21
CA LYS A 105 10.32 -7.14 -6.35
C LYS A 105 11.24 -6.16 -7.05
N LEU A 106 12.43 -5.97 -6.50
CA LEU A 106 13.46 -5.15 -7.11
C LEU A 106 14.12 -5.94 -8.24
N ARG A 107 14.05 -5.42 -9.46
CA ARG A 107 14.84 -5.95 -10.60
C ARG A 107 16.20 -5.26 -10.71
N THR A 108 16.21 -3.94 -10.52
CA THR A 108 17.41 -3.10 -10.43
C THR A 108 17.12 -2.01 -9.39
N PRO A 109 18.12 -1.24 -8.91
CA PRO A 109 17.86 -0.17 -7.94
C PRO A 109 16.80 0.85 -8.39
N PHE A 110 16.59 1.00 -9.68
CA PHE A 110 15.64 1.95 -10.28
C PHE A 110 14.47 1.29 -11.04
N GLU A 111 14.42 -0.05 -11.10
CA GLU A 111 13.33 -0.80 -11.72
C GLU A 111 12.68 -1.74 -10.72
N VAL A 112 11.37 -1.57 -10.50
CA VAL A 112 10.57 -2.40 -9.60
C VAL A 112 9.49 -3.11 -10.41
N GLN A 113 9.34 -4.40 -10.18
CA GLN A 113 8.20 -5.17 -10.65
C GLN A 113 7.19 -5.28 -9.51
N VAL A 114 5.93 -4.92 -9.79
CA VAL A 114 4.80 -5.11 -8.87
C VAL A 114 3.84 -6.11 -9.49
N THR A 115 3.66 -7.22 -8.79
CA THR A 115 2.66 -8.23 -9.14
C THR A 115 1.42 -7.99 -8.29
N VAL A 116 0.31 -7.66 -8.92
CA VAL A 116 -0.94 -7.32 -8.25
C VAL A 116 -1.92 -8.48 -8.26
N LYS A 117 -2.78 -8.52 -7.24
CA LYS A 117 -3.97 -9.35 -7.16
C LYS A 117 -5.16 -8.42 -7.01
N GLU A 118 -5.95 -8.31 -8.06
CA GLU A 118 -7.16 -7.48 -8.04
C GLU A 118 -8.25 -8.14 -7.18
N LYS A 119 -9.15 -7.34 -6.65
CA LYS A 119 -10.36 -7.84 -6.01
C LYS A 119 -11.27 -8.42 -7.09
N GLN A 120 -11.79 -9.61 -6.84
CA GLN A 120 -12.75 -10.24 -7.75
C GLN A 120 -14.15 -9.72 -7.47
N GLN A 121 -14.81 -9.27 -8.50
CA GLN A 121 -16.24 -9.02 -8.47
C GLN A 121 -16.96 -10.35 -8.26
N ILE A 122 -18.00 -10.36 -7.44
CA ILE A 122 -18.81 -11.55 -7.18
C ILE A 122 -20.27 -11.38 -7.63
N GLY A 123 -20.66 -10.15 -7.92
CA GLY A 123 -21.99 -9.79 -8.40
C GLY A 123 -22.09 -8.29 -8.62
N TYR A 124 -23.18 -7.89 -9.23
CA TYR A 124 -23.53 -6.48 -9.39
C TYR A 124 -25.03 -6.26 -9.13
N LEU A 125 -25.39 -5.04 -8.82
CA LEU A 125 -26.77 -4.60 -8.70
C LEU A 125 -27.00 -3.34 -9.55
N LEU A 126 -28.24 -3.10 -9.92
CA LEU A 126 -28.65 -1.89 -10.61
C LEU A 126 -29.19 -0.88 -9.59
N ASN A 127 -28.56 0.29 -9.51
CA ASN A 127 -29.01 1.39 -8.67
C ASN A 127 -28.94 2.70 -9.44
N GLN A 128 -30.05 3.43 -9.50
CA GLN A 128 -30.18 4.75 -10.16
C GLN A 128 -29.63 4.80 -11.59
N GLY A 129 -29.70 3.70 -12.33
CA GLY A 129 -29.23 3.62 -13.72
C GLY A 129 -27.78 3.22 -13.89
N SER A 130 -27.04 3.00 -12.81
CA SER A 130 -25.65 2.51 -12.83
C SER A 130 -25.55 1.09 -12.27
N TYR A 131 -24.60 0.31 -12.79
CA TYR A 131 -24.29 -1.04 -12.35
C TYR A 131 -23.18 -0.99 -11.31
N ILE A 132 -23.49 -1.45 -10.09
CA ILE A 132 -22.62 -1.37 -8.92
C ILE A 132 -22.05 -2.75 -8.64
N TYR A 133 -20.77 -2.94 -8.89
CA TYR A 133 -20.05 -4.19 -8.69
C TYR A 133 -19.44 -4.24 -7.30
N PHE A 134 -19.53 -5.38 -6.64
CA PHE A 134 -18.97 -5.58 -5.30
C PHE A 134 -18.18 -6.88 -5.20
N ASP A 135 -17.24 -6.89 -4.25
CA ASP A 135 -16.38 -8.04 -3.97
C ASP A 135 -16.97 -8.95 -2.88
N LYS A 136 -16.24 -10.03 -2.59
CA LYS A 136 -16.60 -11.01 -1.55
C LYS A 136 -16.68 -10.43 -0.12
N ASP A 137 -16.13 -9.26 0.11
CA ASP A 137 -16.15 -8.56 1.39
C ASP A 137 -17.23 -7.47 1.42
N GLY A 138 -17.96 -7.33 0.29
CA GLY A 138 -19.01 -6.35 0.07
C GLY A 138 -18.55 -4.94 -0.20
N MET A 139 -17.32 -4.82 -0.57
CA MET A 139 -16.78 -3.54 -0.98
C MET A 139 -17.19 -3.25 -2.42
N ILE A 140 -17.69 -2.05 -2.68
CA ILE A 140 -17.96 -1.57 -4.04
C ILE A 140 -16.64 -1.38 -4.74
N VAL A 141 -16.38 -2.16 -5.77
CA VAL A 141 -15.11 -2.17 -6.51
C VAL A 141 -15.19 -1.44 -7.85
N GLU A 142 -16.40 -1.31 -8.39
CA GLU A 142 -16.62 -0.60 -9.65
C GLU A 142 -18.05 -0.07 -9.72
N ILE A 143 -18.24 1.07 -10.39
CA ILE A 143 -19.53 1.62 -10.81
C ILE A 143 -19.43 1.84 -12.31
N SER A 144 -20.31 1.18 -13.09
CA SER A 144 -20.29 1.15 -14.55
C SER A 144 -21.64 1.51 -15.14
N ASP A 145 -21.64 2.02 -16.35
CA ASP A 145 -22.85 2.27 -17.13
C ASP A 145 -23.28 1.04 -17.96
N GLN A 146 -22.49 -0.04 -17.93
CA GLN A 146 -22.77 -1.26 -18.68
C GLN A 146 -22.72 -2.49 -17.76
N PRO A 147 -23.60 -3.49 -17.98
CA PRO A 147 -23.57 -4.76 -17.26
C PRO A 147 -22.40 -5.63 -17.73
N SER A 148 -21.91 -6.51 -16.85
CA SER A 148 -20.96 -7.58 -17.18
C SER A 148 -21.69 -8.93 -17.23
N GLU A 149 -21.26 -9.79 -18.14
CA GLU A 149 -21.75 -11.18 -18.22
C GLU A 149 -20.95 -12.13 -17.32
N ASP A 150 -19.85 -11.64 -16.74
CA ASP A 150 -18.92 -12.47 -15.95
C ASP A 150 -19.38 -12.72 -14.52
N VAL A 151 -20.35 -11.97 -14.02
CA VAL A 151 -20.88 -12.05 -12.65
C VAL A 151 -22.39 -11.81 -12.63
N PRO A 152 -23.14 -12.43 -11.67
CA PRO A 152 -24.59 -12.37 -11.64
C PRO A 152 -25.12 -10.98 -11.27
N LEU A 153 -26.28 -10.63 -11.84
CA LEU A 153 -27.11 -9.55 -11.37
C LEU A 153 -27.78 -9.96 -10.05
N ILE A 154 -27.68 -9.13 -9.04
CA ILE A 154 -28.34 -9.32 -7.75
C ILE A 154 -29.55 -8.39 -7.68
N THR A 155 -30.73 -8.95 -7.47
CA THR A 155 -31.98 -8.19 -7.35
C THR A 155 -32.66 -8.45 -6.01
N GLY A 156 -33.57 -7.54 -5.62
CA GLY A 156 -34.28 -7.64 -4.33
C GLY A 156 -33.53 -7.01 -3.17
N LEU A 157 -32.46 -6.27 -3.43
CA LEU A 157 -31.76 -5.47 -2.45
C LEU A 157 -32.15 -4.00 -2.55
N ASP A 158 -32.50 -3.41 -1.43
CA ASP A 158 -32.71 -1.97 -1.32
C ASP A 158 -31.40 -1.29 -0.92
N VAL A 159 -30.80 -0.57 -1.87
CA VAL A 159 -29.52 0.15 -1.70
C VAL A 159 -29.77 1.63 -1.93
N GLU A 160 -29.58 2.44 -0.90
CA GLU A 160 -29.89 3.87 -0.95
C GLU A 160 -28.85 4.65 -1.76
N LYS A 161 -27.61 4.65 -1.30
CA LYS A 161 -26.50 5.37 -1.95
C LYS A 161 -25.26 4.48 -1.97
N ALA A 162 -24.70 4.31 -3.14
CA ALA A 162 -23.48 3.52 -3.32
C ALA A 162 -22.31 4.44 -3.68
N GLU A 163 -21.22 4.33 -2.94
CA GLU A 163 -19.99 5.07 -3.19
C GLU A 163 -18.85 4.11 -3.47
N LEU A 164 -18.01 4.45 -4.44
CA LEU A 164 -16.88 3.61 -4.84
C LEU A 164 -15.91 3.41 -3.67
N TYR A 165 -15.49 2.17 -3.45
CA TYR A 165 -14.60 1.73 -2.36
C TYR A 165 -15.22 1.81 -0.97
N GLU A 166 -16.51 1.98 -0.86
CA GLU A 166 -17.24 1.83 0.39
C GLU A 166 -17.97 0.47 0.45
N LYS A 167 -18.38 0.09 1.65
CA LYS A 167 -19.16 -1.14 1.85
C LYS A 167 -20.57 -0.94 1.30
N LEU A 168 -21.08 -1.93 0.59
CA LEU A 168 -22.43 -1.91 0.04
C LEU A 168 -23.45 -1.65 1.17
N PRO A 169 -24.23 -0.55 1.12
CA PRO A 169 -25.13 -0.16 2.19
C PRO A 169 -26.44 -0.96 2.13
N VAL A 170 -26.36 -2.23 2.51
CA VAL A 170 -27.51 -3.13 2.62
C VAL A 170 -28.10 -3.06 4.00
N LYS A 171 -29.42 -2.87 4.11
CA LYS A 171 -30.12 -2.75 5.41
C LYS A 171 -30.10 -4.05 6.22
N ASP A 172 -30.08 -5.19 5.55
CA ASP A 172 -30.07 -6.52 6.18
C ASP A 172 -28.72 -7.21 6.01
N GLU A 173 -27.93 -7.25 7.08
CA GLU A 173 -26.63 -7.94 7.11
C GLU A 173 -26.76 -9.45 6.93
N GLY A 174 -27.87 -10.08 7.35
CA GLY A 174 -28.13 -11.50 7.17
C GLY A 174 -28.31 -11.86 5.69
N MET A 175 -29.08 -11.04 4.98
CA MET A 175 -29.28 -11.16 3.54
C MET A 175 -27.95 -10.96 2.80
N TYR A 176 -27.19 -9.97 3.17
CA TYR A 176 -25.86 -9.71 2.59
C TYR A 176 -24.92 -10.93 2.72
N ASN A 177 -24.79 -11.50 3.91
CA ASN A 177 -23.97 -12.68 4.15
C ASN A 177 -24.44 -13.89 3.32
N THR A 178 -25.75 -14.02 3.10
CA THR A 178 -26.33 -15.07 2.23
C THR A 178 -25.91 -14.86 0.78
N ILE A 179 -25.96 -13.64 0.26
CA ILE A 179 -25.52 -13.30 -1.10
C ILE A 179 -24.06 -13.67 -1.29
N VAL A 180 -23.19 -13.18 -0.42
CA VAL A 180 -21.76 -13.44 -0.49
C VAL A 180 -21.46 -14.94 -0.44
N THR A 181 -22.14 -15.69 0.44
CA THR A 181 -21.94 -17.13 0.58
C THR A 181 -22.42 -17.89 -0.65
N LEU A 182 -23.60 -17.56 -1.15
CA LEU A 182 -24.17 -18.17 -2.35
C LEU A 182 -23.30 -17.91 -3.58
N THR A 183 -22.93 -16.66 -3.82
CA THR A 183 -22.10 -16.28 -4.97
C THR A 183 -20.72 -16.93 -4.92
N LYS A 184 -20.09 -17.00 -3.73
CA LYS A 184 -18.83 -17.74 -3.55
C LYS A 184 -18.97 -19.21 -3.89
N THR A 185 -20.07 -19.86 -3.47
CA THR A 185 -20.32 -21.28 -3.74
C THR A 185 -20.50 -21.53 -5.21
N LEU A 186 -21.33 -20.72 -5.86
CA LEU A 186 -21.57 -20.81 -7.31
C LEU A 186 -20.27 -20.62 -8.11
N ASN A 187 -19.50 -19.57 -7.78
CA ASN A 187 -18.21 -19.32 -8.46
C ASN A 187 -17.20 -20.45 -8.25
N LYS A 188 -17.18 -21.07 -7.06
CA LYS A 188 -16.31 -22.24 -6.80
C LYS A 188 -16.64 -23.43 -7.70
N ASP A 189 -17.93 -23.63 -8.00
CA ASP A 189 -18.42 -24.71 -8.85
C ASP A 189 -18.43 -24.32 -10.35
N GLY A 190 -17.90 -23.13 -10.70
CA GLY A 190 -17.86 -22.62 -12.07
C GLY A 190 -19.23 -22.22 -12.63
N LEU A 191 -20.22 -22.00 -11.75
CA LEU A 191 -21.57 -21.62 -12.13
C LEU A 191 -21.73 -20.11 -12.00
N VAL A 192 -22.05 -19.44 -13.10
CA VAL A 192 -22.37 -18.01 -13.12
C VAL A 192 -23.83 -17.87 -13.59
N PRO A 193 -24.81 -17.75 -12.66
CA PRO A 193 -26.19 -17.49 -13.04
C PRO A 193 -26.33 -16.06 -13.58
N ASN A 194 -27.27 -15.85 -14.50
CA ASN A 194 -27.55 -14.51 -15.03
C ASN A 194 -28.09 -13.58 -13.94
N GLU A 195 -28.92 -14.10 -13.04
CA GLU A 195 -29.57 -13.34 -11.98
C GLU A 195 -29.72 -14.19 -10.71
N ILE A 196 -29.51 -13.55 -9.56
CA ILE A 196 -29.84 -14.07 -8.23
C ILE A 196 -30.85 -13.10 -7.61
N ARG A 197 -32.11 -13.58 -7.42
CA ARG A 197 -33.17 -12.76 -6.88
C ARG A 197 -33.44 -13.08 -5.41
N PHE A 198 -33.39 -12.08 -4.58
CA PHE A 198 -33.78 -12.16 -3.18
C PHE A 198 -35.21 -11.63 -3.02
N ASN A 199 -36.06 -12.45 -2.45
CA ASN A 199 -37.41 -12.02 -2.08
C ASN A 199 -37.41 -11.71 -0.59
N THR A 200 -37.53 -10.44 -0.22
CA THR A 200 -37.92 -10.05 1.12
C THR A 200 -39.33 -10.59 1.36
N ARG A 201 -39.47 -11.57 2.24
CA ARG A 201 -40.80 -11.88 2.78
C ARG A 201 -41.14 -10.72 3.69
N ASP A 202 -42.15 -9.93 3.29
CA ASP A 202 -42.83 -9.02 4.18
C ASP A 202 -43.40 -9.86 5.32
N THR A 203 -42.87 -9.74 6.54
CA THR A 203 -43.43 -10.29 7.76
C THR A 203 -44.26 -9.24 8.43
#